data_8e1e5b79cf5b94a86c431e85190820c3
#
_entry.id   8e1e5b79cf5b94a86c431e85190820c3
#
_cell.length_a   1.000
_cell.length_b   1.000
_cell.length_c   1.000
_cell.angle_alpha   90.00
_cell.angle_beta   90.00
_cell.angle_gamma   90.00
#
_symmetry.space_group_name_H-M   'P 1'
#
loop_
_entity.id
_entity.type
_entity.pdbx_description
1 polymer ?
#
loop_
_entity_poly.entity_id
_entity_poly.type
_entity_poly.pdbx_seq_one_letter_code
_entity_poly.pdbx_strand_id
1 'polypeptide(L)'
;SELARLIESAGRSGPHFAVMLADMDHFKRINDAFGHAAGDSVLVETAQRLRSQLRPIDMAARIGGEEFLLVVPGTTALEATQVAERLCKTFRDTPFVIPASNTALTITISIGVCMSDSLALPLPAQDDNAAQLIDQADQALYAAKSRGRNCVRLVRPAA
;
A
#
# COMPACT_ATOMS: atom_id res chain seq x y z
N SER A 1 3.13 16.22 -9.69
CA SER A 1 3.81 15.55 -8.59
C SER A 1 4.40 14.22 -9.03
N GLU A 2 5.32 13.68 -8.27
CA GLU A 2 5.90 12.36 -8.51
C GLU A 2 4.83 11.26 -8.49
N LEU A 3 3.93 11.33 -7.53
CA LEU A 3 2.84 10.36 -7.40
C LEU A 3 1.90 10.42 -8.59
N ALA A 4 1.58 11.62 -9.08
CA ALA A 4 0.75 11.79 -10.27
C ALA A 4 1.42 11.15 -11.49
N ARG A 5 2.74 11.30 -11.63
CA ARG A 5 3.50 10.69 -12.73
C ARG A 5 3.47 9.16 -12.68
N LEU A 6 3.61 8.59 -11.50
CA LEU A 6 3.55 7.13 -11.31
C LEU A 6 2.18 6.59 -11.73
N ILE A 7 1.12 7.24 -11.30
CA ILE A 7 -0.25 6.83 -11.62
C ILE A 7 -0.54 7.02 -13.10
N GLU A 8 -0.10 8.12 -13.69
CA GLU A 8 -0.23 8.38 -15.13
C GLU A 8 0.51 7.34 -15.97
N SER A 9 1.72 6.98 -15.54
CA SER A 9 2.50 5.92 -16.19
C SER A 9 1.77 4.58 -16.20
N ALA A 10 1.11 4.23 -15.09
CA ALA A 10 0.30 3.02 -15.00
C ALA A 10 -0.87 3.04 -15.98
N GLY A 11 -1.51 4.20 -16.14
CA GLY A 11 -2.60 4.37 -17.11
C GLY A 11 -2.17 4.16 -18.56
N ARG A 12 -0.91 4.45 -18.89
CA ARG A 12 -0.36 4.19 -20.23
C ARG A 12 -0.07 2.72 -20.47
N SER A 13 0.13 1.94 -19.40
CA SER A 13 0.42 0.50 -19.50
C SER A 13 -0.83 -0.35 -19.72
N GLY A 14 -2.02 0.21 -19.58
CA GLY A 14 -3.27 -0.49 -19.77
C GLY A 14 -4.46 0.26 -19.17
N PRO A 15 -5.70 -0.11 -19.55
CA PRO A 15 -6.90 0.63 -19.16
C PRO A 15 -7.27 0.47 -17.68
N HIS A 16 -6.79 -0.59 -17.04
CA HIS A 16 -7.14 -0.89 -15.65
C HIS A 16 -5.88 -1.04 -14.80
N PHE A 17 -5.81 -0.30 -13.72
CA PHE A 17 -4.75 -0.40 -12.75
C PHE A 17 -5.32 -0.18 -11.34
N ALA A 18 -4.58 -0.66 -10.35
CA ALA A 18 -4.92 -0.44 -8.95
C ALA A 18 -3.96 0.54 -8.30
N VAL A 19 -4.48 1.35 -7.41
CA VAL A 19 -3.70 2.19 -6.50
C VAL A 19 -3.94 1.67 -5.10
N MET A 20 -2.87 1.36 -4.38
CA MET A 20 -2.93 0.84 -3.02
C MET A 20 -2.14 1.73 -2.08
N LEU A 21 -2.68 1.99 -0.92
CA LEU A 21 -1.94 2.58 0.19
C LEU A 21 -1.77 1.52 1.28
N ALA A 22 -0.52 1.27 1.63
CA ALA A 22 -0.16 0.32 2.68
C ALA A 22 0.46 1.08 3.84
N ASP A 23 0.02 0.78 5.04
CA ASP A 23 0.50 1.43 6.27
C ASP A 23 0.87 0.34 7.26
N MET A 24 2.05 0.48 7.88
CA MET A 24 2.51 -0.47 8.90
C MET A 24 1.73 -0.26 10.19
N ASP A 25 1.13 -1.32 10.68
CA ASP A 25 0.32 -1.27 11.89
C ASP A 25 1.20 -1.05 13.12
N HIS A 26 0.85 -0.04 13.92
CA HIS A 26 1.52 0.27 15.19
C HIS A 26 3.03 0.55 15.06
N PHE A 27 3.47 1.12 13.95
CA PHE A 27 4.89 1.38 13.72
C PHE A 27 5.51 2.29 14.80
N LYS A 28 4.75 3.24 15.32
CA LYS A 28 5.23 4.11 16.40
C LYS A 28 5.67 3.30 17.63
N ARG A 29 4.99 2.21 17.94
CA ARG A 29 5.36 1.35 19.07
C ARG A 29 6.74 0.72 18.89
N ILE A 30 7.13 0.45 17.65
CA ILE A 30 8.45 -0.12 17.33
C ILE A 30 9.53 0.91 17.61
N ASN A 31 9.35 2.15 17.13
CA ASN A 31 10.28 3.24 17.43
C ASN A 31 10.38 3.51 18.92
N ASP A 32 9.24 3.52 19.62
CA ASP A 32 9.20 3.78 21.05
C ASP A 32 9.89 2.68 21.87
N ALA A 33 9.73 1.43 21.44
CA ALA A 33 10.28 0.27 22.16
C ALA A 33 11.75 -0.04 21.80
N PHE A 34 12.14 0.16 20.55
CA PHE A 34 13.43 -0.30 20.02
C PHE A 34 14.30 0.81 19.45
N GLY A 35 13.79 2.04 19.37
CA GLY A 35 14.51 3.19 18.84
C GLY A 35 14.36 3.39 17.33
N HIS A 36 14.76 4.56 16.85
CA HIS A 36 14.60 4.96 15.45
C HIS A 36 15.44 4.11 14.49
N ALA A 37 16.63 3.66 14.91
CA ALA A 37 17.47 2.80 14.08
C ALA A 37 16.76 1.46 13.77
N ALA A 38 16.07 0.90 14.76
CA ALA A 38 15.27 -0.31 14.57
C ALA A 38 14.09 -0.05 13.65
N GLY A 39 13.40 1.08 13.82
CA GLY A 39 12.33 1.50 12.91
C GLY A 39 12.80 1.65 11.48
N ASP A 40 13.96 2.26 11.25
CA ASP A 40 14.55 2.41 9.93
C ASP A 40 14.85 1.04 9.30
N SER A 41 15.41 0.11 10.08
CA SER A 41 15.68 -1.26 9.63
C SER A 41 14.40 -1.98 9.20
N VAL A 42 13.34 -1.82 9.99
CA VAL A 42 12.01 -2.38 9.68
C VAL A 42 11.45 -1.77 8.40
N LEU A 43 11.59 -0.47 8.19
CA LEU A 43 11.13 0.20 6.97
C LEU A 43 11.86 -0.31 5.73
N VAL A 44 13.17 -0.51 5.82
CA VAL A 44 13.97 -1.07 4.71
C VAL A 44 13.49 -2.48 4.35
N GLU A 45 13.30 -3.33 5.34
CA GLU A 45 12.79 -4.69 5.12
C GLU A 45 11.37 -4.68 4.58
N THR A 46 10.52 -3.76 5.05
CA THR A 46 9.16 -3.59 4.53
C THR A 46 9.18 -3.31 3.03
N ALA A 47 10.02 -2.36 2.60
CA ALA A 47 10.16 -2.04 1.18
C ALA A 47 10.62 -3.27 0.37
N GLN A 48 11.56 -4.05 0.90
CA GLN A 48 12.03 -5.27 0.25
C GLN A 48 10.93 -6.32 0.14
N ARG A 49 10.14 -6.53 1.19
CA ARG A 49 9.02 -7.48 1.19
C ARG A 49 7.95 -7.08 0.19
N LEU A 50 7.59 -5.80 0.16
CA LEU A 50 6.63 -5.30 -0.82
C LEU A 50 7.14 -5.56 -2.23
N ARG A 51 8.39 -5.18 -2.51
CA ARG A 51 8.98 -5.34 -3.84
C ARG A 51 9.06 -6.80 -4.27
N SER A 52 9.36 -7.72 -3.36
CA SER A 52 9.50 -9.15 -3.66
C SER A 52 8.19 -9.80 -4.11
N GLN A 53 7.05 -9.25 -3.76
CA GLN A 53 5.73 -9.77 -4.10
C GLN A 53 5.13 -9.11 -5.35
N LEU A 54 5.81 -8.11 -5.90
CA LEU A 54 5.31 -7.32 -7.02
C LEU A 54 6.04 -7.69 -8.30
N ARG A 55 5.35 -7.48 -9.43
CA ARG A 55 5.95 -7.66 -10.76
C ARG A 55 6.91 -6.50 -11.06
N PRO A 56 7.84 -6.68 -12.02
CA PRO A 56 8.73 -5.57 -12.42
C PRO A 56 8.01 -4.30 -12.87
N ILE A 57 6.82 -4.43 -13.49
CA ILE A 57 6.03 -3.28 -13.94
C ILE A 57 5.25 -2.61 -12.81
N ASP A 58 5.08 -3.30 -11.68
CA ASP A 58 4.40 -2.71 -10.53
C ASP A 58 5.33 -1.72 -9.85
N MET A 59 4.75 -0.68 -9.28
CA MET A 59 5.51 0.39 -8.66
C MET A 59 5.23 0.42 -7.15
N ALA A 60 6.28 0.67 -6.38
CA ALA A 60 6.19 0.85 -4.94
C ALA A 60 7.04 2.05 -4.53
N ALA A 61 6.47 2.94 -3.74
CA ALA A 61 7.15 4.13 -3.24
C ALA A 61 6.76 4.41 -1.81
N ARG A 62 7.74 4.76 -0.98
CA ARG A 62 7.46 5.24 0.37
C ARG A 62 7.01 6.71 0.26
N ILE A 63 5.84 7.04 0.79
CA ILE A 63 5.26 8.38 0.66
C ILE A 63 5.16 9.13 1.98
N GLY A 64 5.33 8.46 3.09
CA GLY A 64 5.29 9.04 4.42
C GLY A 64 6.14 8.23 5.36
N GLY A 65 6.04 8.47 6.66
CA GLY A 65 6.86 7.79 7.66
C GLY A 65 6.84 6.27 7.54
N GLU A 66 5.65 5.71 7.60
CA GLU A 66 5.42 4.26 7.54
C GLU A 66 4.43 3.87 6.44
N GLU A 67 4.19 4.76 5.47
CA GLU A 67 3.17 4.61 4.45
C GLU A 67 3.81 4.43 3.07
N PHE A 68 3.27 3.48 2.31
CA PHE A 68 3.75 3.12 0.98
C PHE A 68 2.62 3.21 -0.04
N LEU A 69 2.94 3.74 -1.21
CA LEU A 69 2.06 3.75 -2.37
C LEU A 69 2.47 2.61 -3.29
N LEU A 70 1.50 1.79 -3.70
CA LEU A 70 1.68 0.75 -4.70
C LEU A 70 0.79 1.07 -5.90
N VAL A 71 1.33 0.93 -7.10
CA VAL A 71 0.56 1.07 -8.33
C VAL A 71 0.75 -0.18 -9.15
N VAL A 72 -0.36 -0.87 -9.44
CA VAL A 72 -0.36 -2.18 -10.08
C VAL A 72 -1.11 -2.08 -11.40
N PRO A 73 -0.40 -1.96 -12.53
CA PRO A 73 -1.02 -1.86 -13.85
C PRO A 73 -1.61 -3.20 -14.33
N GLY A 74 -2.58 -3.14 -15.25
CA GLY A 74 -3.12 -4.31 -15.93
C GLY A 74 -3.71 -5.34 -14.98
N THR A 75 -4.57 -4.89 -14.06
CA THR A 75 -5.17 -5.77 -13.05
C THR A 75 -6.66 -5.53 -12.91
N THR A 76 -7.38 -6.56 -12.48
CA THR A 76 -8.79 -6.45 -12.09
C THR A 76 -8.89 -6.19 -10.59
N ALA A 77 -10.07 -5.80 -10.12
CA ALA A 77 -10.32 -5.60 -8.69
C ALA A 77 -10.05 -6.88 -7.90
N LEU A 78 -10.45 -8.03 -8.44
CA LEU A 78 -10.21 -9.33 -7.80
C LEU A 78 -8.71 -9.63 -7.69
N GLU A 79 -7.99 -9.49 -8.80
CA GLU A 79 -6.54 -9.73 -8.82
C GLU A 79 -5.79 -8.77 -7.89
N ALA A 80 -6.15 -7.48 -7.89
CA ALA A 80 -5.55 -6.49 -7.02
C ALA A 80 -5.78 -6.82 -5.55
N THR A 81 -7.00 -7.21 -5.19
CA THR A 81 -7.33 -7.63 -3.83
C THR A 81 -6.52 -8.85 -3.41
N GLN A 82 -6.34 -9.82 -4.31
CA GLN A 82 -5.53 -11.00 -4.05
C GLN A 82 -4.06 -10.66 -3.81
N VAL A 83 -3.51 -9.72 -4.58
CA VAL A 83 -2.14 -9.22 -4.37
C VAL A 83 -2.02 -8.56 -2.99
N ALA A 84 -2.97 -7.70 -2.64
CA ALA A 84 -2.96 -7.02 -1.35
C ALA A 84 -3.10 -8.00 -0.18
N GLU A 85 -3.97 -9.01 -0.30
CA GLU A 85 -4.14 -10.02 0.74
C GLU A 85 -2.89 -10.89 0.90
N ARG A 86 -2.21 -11.22 -0.21
CA ARG A 86 -0.94 -11.94 -0.16
C ARG A 86 0.14 -11.12 0.54
N LEU A 87 0.18 -9.80 0.31
CA LEU A 87 1.09 -8.91 1.03
C LEU A 87 0.80 -8.94 2.53
N CYS A 88 -0.46 -8.76 2.93
CA CYS A 88 -0.84 -8.82 4.34
C CYS A 88 -0.43 -10.15 4.98
N LYS A 89 -0.65 -11.27 4.28
CA LYS A 89 -0.30 -12.60 4.76
C LYS A 89 1.22 -12.74 4.94
N THR A 90 2.00 -12.24 4.00
CA THR A 90 3.48 -12.27 4.08
C THR A 90 3.97 -11.57 5.35
N PHE A 91 3.43 -10.40 5.65
CA PHE A 91 3.81 -9.66 6.85
C PHE A 91 3.37 -10.38 8.12
N ARG A 92 2.15 -10.89 8.14
CA ARG A 92 1.60 -11.59 9.30
C ARG A 92 2.36 -12.88 9.62
N ASP A 93 2.77 -13.61 8.59
CA ASP A 93 3.34 -14.96 8.76
C ASP A 93 4.86 -14.95 8.89
N THR A 94 5.54 -13.86 8.56
CA THR A 94 7.01 -13.77 8.60
C THR A 94 7.46 -12.69 9.56
N PRO A 95 7.94 -13.07 10.77
CA PRO A 95 8.41 -12.09 11.73
C PRO A 95 9.60 -11.26 11.21
N PHE A 96 9.67 -10.03 11.70
CA PHE A 96 10.86 -9.19 11.54
C PHE A 96 11.84 -9.49 12.68
N VAL A 97 13.12 -9.47 12.36
CA VAL A 97 14.17 -9.59 13.39
C VAL A 97 14.81 -8.22 13.59
N ILE A 98 14.77 -7.74 14.82
CA ILE A 98 15.41 -6.46 15.16
C ILE A 98 16.90 -6.75 15.40
N PRO A 99 17.82 -6.19 14.55
CA PRO A 99 19.23 -6.62 14.56
C PRO A 99 19.94 -6.44 15.91
N ALA A 100 19.73 -5.31 16.58
CA ALA A 100 20.45 -4.98 17.81
C ALA A 100 20.10 -5.89 18.97
N SER A 101 18.85 -6.35 19.06
CA SER A 101 18.35 -7.19 20.17
C SER A 101 18.10 -8.62 19.76
N ASN A 102 18.19 -8.93 18.47
CA ASN A 102 17.83 -10.23 17.89
C ASN A 102 16.40 -10.66 18.27
N THR A 103 15.53 -9.68 18.51
CA THR A 103 14.13 -9.92 18.87
C THR A 103 13.31 -10.14 17.61
N ALA A 104 12.49 -11.20 17.59
CA ALA A 104 11.54 -11.46 16.50
C ALA A 104 10.21 -10.80 16.82
N LEU A 105 9.70 -9.99 15.88
CA LEU A 105 8.44 -9.27 16.00
C LEU A 105 7.53 -9.54 14.82
N THR A 106 6.26 -9.79 15.09
CA THR A 106 5.23 -9.78 14.07
C THR A 106 4.75 -8.35 13.86
N ILE A 107 4.93 -7.84 12.66
CA ILE A 107 4.48 -6.50 12.27
C ILE A 107 3.54 -6.69 11.08
N THR A 108 2.29 -6.26 11.26
CA THR A 108 1.28 -6.39 10.21
C THR A 108 1.15 -5.10 9.42
N ILE A 109 0.47 -5.19 8.28
CA ILE A 109 0.13 -4.01 7.46
C ILE A 109 -1.37 -3.99 7.20
N SER A 110 -1.87 -2.78 7.00
CA SER A 110 -3.24 -2.53 6.53
C SER A 110 -3.14 -1.93 5.14
N ILE A 111 -4.01 -2.34 4.23
CA ILE A 111 -3.97 -1.90 2.84
C ILE A 111 -5.35 -1.43 2.38
N GLY A 112 -5.39 -0.22 1.82
CA GLY A 112 -6.55 0.28 1.09
C GLY A 112 -6.29 0.20 -0.40
N VAL A 113 -7.26 -0.31 -1.16
CA VAL A 113 -7.16 -0.52 -2.61
C VAL A 113 -8.25 0.29 -3.32
N CYS A 114 -7.85 0.95 -4.40
CA CYS A 114 -8.75 1.68 -5.28
C CYS A 114 -8.44 1.31 -6.72
N MET A 115 -9.47 1.07 -7.53
CA MET A 115 -9.30 0.79 -8.96
C MET A 115 -9.43 2.07 -9.78
N SER A 116 -8.68 2.15 -10.87
CA SER A 116 -8.69 3.31 -11.76
C SER A 116 -10.07 3.62 -12.36
N ASP A 117 -10.91 2.60 -12.53
CA ASP A 117 -12.27 2.75 -13.07
C ASP A 117 -13.29 3.21 -12.02
N SER A 118 -12.88 3.42 -10.79
CA SER A 118 -13.77 3.95 -9.74
C SER A 118 -13.95 5.47 -9.81
N LEU A 119 -13.25 6.16 -10.72
CA LEU A 119 -13.38 7.61 -10.90
C LEU A 119 -14.72 7.98 -11.56
N ALA A 120 -15.27 9.10 -11.12
CA ALA A 120 -16.48 9.64 -11.73
C ALA A 120 -16.21 10.20 -13.13
N LEU A 121 -17.19 10.10 -14.03
CA LEU A 121 -17.13 10.70 -15.37
C LEU A 121 -17.91 12.04 -15.38
N PRO A 122 -17.45 13.03 -16.14
CA PRO A 122 -16.23 13.07 -16.95
C PRO A 122 -14.97 13.08 -16.08
N LEU A 123 -13.88 12.53 -16.62
CA LEU A 123 -12.63 12.49 -15.90
C LEU A 123 -12.08 13.91 -15.71
N PRO A 124 -11.69 14.30 -14.48
CA PRO A 124 -11.02 15.57 -14.25
C PRO A 124 -9.63 15.59 -14.86
N ALA A 125 -8.90 16.69 -14.70
CA ALA A 125 -7.51 16.80 -15.17
C ALA A 125 -6.64 15.70 -14.50
N GLN A 126 -5.55 15.33 -15.18
CA GLN A 126 -4.71 14.20 -14.75
C GLN A 126 -4.23 14.27 -13.29
N ASP A 127 -3.79 15.46 -12.85
CA ASP A 127 -3.38 15.62 -11.45
C ASP A 127 -4.54 15.40 -10.48
N ASP A 128 -5.74 15.83 -10.86
CA ASP A 128 -6.94 15.62 -10.06
C ASP A 128 -7.35 14.14 -10.01
N ASN A 129 -7.13 13.41 -11.11
CA ASN A 129 -7.37 11.95 -11.14
C ASN A 129 -6.48 11.23 -10.14
N ALA A 130 -5.19 11.55 -10.13
CA ALA A 130 -4.24 10.95 -9.20
C ALA A 130 -4.63 11.27 -7.76
N ALA A 131 -4.96 12.52 -7.48
CA ALA A 131 -5.38 12.95 -6.14
C ALA A 131 -6.65 12.23 -5.69
N GLN A 132 -7.64 12.06 -6.58
CA GLN A 132 -8.87 11.33 -6.26
C GLN A 132 -8.63 9.86 -5.99
N LEU A 133 -7.77 9.20 -6.78
CA LEU A 133 -7.43 7.79 -6.58
C LEU A 133 -6.71 7.58 -5.25
N ILE A 134 -5.77 8.45 -4.91
CA ILE A 134 -5.05 8.40 -3.63
C ILE A 134 -6.04 8.62 -2.48
N ASP A 135 -6.92 9.59 -2.60
CA ASP A 135 -7.93 9.87 -1.58
C ASP A 135 -8.85 8.67 -1.34
N GLN A 136 -9.32 8.02 -2.41
CA GLN A 136 -10.14 6.82 -2.30
C GLN A 136 -9.38 5.66 -1.65
N ALA A 137 -8.12 5.46 -2.03
CA ALA A 137 -7.29 4.44 -1.41
C ALA A 137 -7.06 4.74 0.08
N ASP A 138 -6.91 6.02 0.44
CA ASP A 138 -6.77 6.45 1.83
C ASP A 138 -8.03 6.19 2.64
N GLN A 139 -9.20 6.44 2.07
CA GLN A 139 -10.48 6.11 2.71
C GLN A 139 -10.60 4.60 2.96
N ALA A 140 -10.19 3.79 1.99
CA ALA A 140 -10.18 2.34 2.13
C ALA A 140 -9.18 1.89 3.20
N LEU A 141 -8.01 2.52 3.27
CA LEU A 141 -7.01 2.26 4.32
C LEU A 141 -7.58 2.60 5.70
N TYR A 142 -8.25 3.73 5.83
CA TYR A 142 -8.92 4.09 7.08
C TYR A 142 -9.94 3.02 7.49
N ALA A 143 -10.72 2.51 6.53
CA ALA A 143 -11.66 1.43 6.79
C ALA A 143 -10.96 0.16 7.26
N ALA A 144 -9.80 -0.19 6.66
CA ALA A 144 -9.00 -1.33 7.09
C ALA A 144 -8.53 -1.18 8.53
N LYS A 145 -8.03 0.00 8.88
CA LYS A 145 -7.60 0.31 10.26
C LYS A 145 -8.76 0.25 11.25
N SER A 146 -9.93 0.75 10.87
CA SER A 146 -11.14 0.72 11.69
C SER A 146 -11.68 -0.68 11.91
N ARG A 147 -11.40 -1.60 10.98
CA ARG A 147 -11.82 -3.00 11.05
C ARG A 147 -10.88 -3.88 11.87
N GLY A 148 -9.87 -3.30 12.50
CA GLY A 148 -8.93 -4.02 13.37
C GLY A 148 -7.54 -4.16 12.79
N ARG A 149 -7.23 -3.49 11.69
CA ARG A 149 -5.93 -3.54 11.02
C ARG A 149 -5.62 -4.92 10.43
N ASN A 150 -4.42 -5.14 9.94
CA ASN A 150 -3.97 -6.43 9.38
C ASN A 150 -4.97 -6.99 8.35
N CYS A 151 -5.42 -6.14 7.46
CA CYS A 151 -6.44 -6.52 6.46
C CYS A 151 -6.42 -5.57 5.26
N VAL A 152 -7.18 -5.95 4.25
CA VAL A 152 -7.36 -5.20 3.01
C VAL A 152 -8.79 -4.69 2.91
N ARG A 153 -8.94 -3.48 2.41
CA ARG A 153 -10.24 -2.95 2.01
C ARG A 153 -10.16 -2.39 0.60
N LEU A 154 -11.15 -2.71 -0.20
CA LEU A 154 -11.33 -2.21 -1.55
C LEU A 154 -12.41 -1.14 -1.56
N VAL A 155 -12.13 0.02 -2.17
CA VAL A 155 -13.17 1.00 -2.45
C VAL A 155 -14.06 0.43 -3.55
N ARG A 156 -15.37 0.37 -3.28
CA ARG A 156 -16.35 -0.02 -4.28
C ARG A 156 -16.91 1.22 -4.94
N PRO A 157 -17.07 1.21 -6.28
CA PRO A 157 -17.77 2.30 -6.95
C PRO A 157 -19.14 2.50 -6.33
N ALA A 158 -19.60 3.76 -6.27
CA ALA A 158 -20.97 4.06 -5.87
C ALA A 158 -21.93 3.36 -6.83
N ALA A 159 -22.90 2.69 -6.28
CA ALA A 159 -23.89 1.97 -7.08
C ALA A 159 -24.80 2.95 -7.84
#